data_414f02a291cb8f365548b3b6e5211dad
#
_entry.id   414f02a291cb8f365548b3b6e5211dad
#
_cell.length_a   1.000
_cell.length_b   1.000
_cell.length_c   1.000
_cell.angle_alpha   90.00
_cell.angle_beta   90.00
_cell.angle_gamma   90.00
#
_symmetry.space_group_name_H-M   'P 1'
#
loop_
_entity.id
_entity.type
_entity.pdbx_description
1 polymer ?
#
loop_
_entity_poly.entity_id
_entity_poly.type
_entity_poly.pdbx_seq_one_letter_code
_entity_poly.pdbx_strand_id
1 'polypeptide(L)'
;MQLLGKLEIKSKEKIIEFLSSESTGRIASIDANGFPQIIPMNFVFINDVIYMHSHIRGEKLENIKRNDKVGFEVDRNLEFLPSYFFDPTDASLADTLYISVVMKGICTIIEDKEEKTLALNGLMKKYQPEGGYEPMNPEMEVLNEVAVIKITPNTMRGKYKIGQTLKHEEKLELAKNIFKRNSKTARNTLEIMGFSVSDDGIRLEKDVEW
;
A
#
# COMPACT_ATOMS: atom_id res chain seq x y z
N MET A 1 -10.82 -11.76 3.90
CA MET A 1 -10.48 -11.66 2.47
C MET A 1 -10.29 -13.06 1.93
N GLN A 2 -11.05 -13.45 0.93
CA GLN A 2 -10.87 -14.74 0.25
C GLN A 2 -9.72 -14.56 -0.74
N LEU A 3 -8.55 -15.11 -0.41
CA LEU A 3 -7.39 -15.09 -1.30
C LEU A 3 -7.37 -16.38 -2.10
N LEU A 4 -7.44 -16.26 -3.41
CA LEU A 4 -6.98 -17.33 -4.27
C LEU A 4 -5.47 -17.43 -4.08
N GLY A 5 -4.93 -18.59 -3.67
CA GLY A 5 -3.51 -18.76 -3.34
C GLY A 5 -2.54 -18.30 -4.44
N LYS A 6 -2.97 -18.36 -5.71
CA LYS A 6 -2.22 -17.86 -6.87
C LYS A 6 -2.12 -16.33 -6.99
N LEU A 7 -2.88 -15.59 -6.19
CA LEU A 7 -2.87 -14.11 -6.14
C LEU A 7 -2.27 -13.59 -4.83
N GLU A 8 -1.83 -14.45 -3.92
CA GLU A 8 -1.26 -14.07 -2.65
C GLU A 8 0.22 -13.70 -2.79
N ILE A 9 0.61 -12.55 -2.24
CA ILE A 9 2.02 -12.21 -2.06
C ILE A 9 2.56 -13.08 -0.94
N LYS A 10 3.49 -13.98 -1.27
CA LYS A 10 4.09 -14.91 -0.31
C LYS A 10 5.36 -14.37 0.32
N SER A 11 6.07 -13.49 -0.38
CA SER A 11 7.29 -12.88 0.10
C SER A 11 6.98 -11.71 1.04
N LYS A 12 7.48 -11.79 2.27
CA LYS A 12 7.41 -10.69 3.23
C LYS A 12 8.20 -9.47 2.73
N GLU A 13 9.32 -9.71 2.07
CA GLU A 13 10.18 -8.68 1.48
C GLU A 13 9.40 -7.87 0.43
N LYS A 14 8.61 -8.54 -0.41
CA LYS A 14 7.77 -7.88 -1.41
C LYS A 14 6.64 -7.06 -0.79
N ILE A 15 6.05 -7.53 0.29
CA ILE A 15 5.08 -6.73 1.06
C ILE A 15 5.76 -5.47 1.62
N ILE A 16 6.95 -5.60 2.20
CA ILE A 16 7.72 -4.47 2.76
C ILE A 16 8.10 -3.48 1.65
N GLU A 17 8.59 -3.97 0.51
CA GLU A 17 8.92 -3.14 -0.66
C GLU A 17 7.70 -2.35 -1.12
N PHE A 18 6.54 -3.00 -1.25
CA PHE A 18 5.29 -2.35 -1.62
C PHE A 18 4.85 -1.30 -0.59
N LEU A 19 4.82 -1.64 0.70
CA LEU A 19 4.47 -0.68 1.76
C LEU A 19 5.42 0.52 1.81
N SER A 20 6.69 0.31 1.49
CA SER A 20 7.69 1.39 1.47
C SER A 20 7.49 2.34 0.29
N SER A 21 7.00 1.82 -0.85
CA SER A 21 6.76 2.62 -2.06
C SER A 21 5.45 3.40 -2.04
N GLU A 22 4.46 3.01 -1.20
CA GLU A 22 3.17 3.68 -1.14
C GLU A 22 3.16 4.84 -0.15
N SER A 23 2.54 5.95 -0.54
CA SER A 23 2.48 7.16 0.29
C SER A 23 1.26 7.21 1.22
N THR A 24 0.21 6.48 0.92
CA THR A 24 -1.06 6.57 1.66
C THR A 24 -1.57 5.20 2.03
N GLY A 25 -1.86 5.02 3.31
CA GLY A 25 -2.62 3.88 3.81
C GLY A 25 -3.95 4.34 4.40
N ARG A 26 -4.88 3.43 4.59
CA ARG A 26 -6.20 3.72 5.16
C ARG A 26 -6.38 2.94 6.45
N ILE A 27 -6.53 3.67 7.56
CA ILE A 27 -6.92 3.06 8.83
C ILE A 27 -8.43 3.00 8.94
N ALA A 28 -8.95 1.86 9.36
CA ALA A 28 -10.36 1.65 9.68
C ALA A 28 -10.50 1.42 11.18
N SER A 29 -11.24 2.29 11.87
CA SER A 29 -11.62 2.17 13.28
C SER A 29 -13.14 2.18 13.42
N ILE A 30 -13.67 1.79 14.58
CA ILE A 30 -15.12 1.79 14.84
C ILE A 30 -15.47 3.02 15.66
N ASP A 31 -16.44 3.81 15.20
CA ASP A 31 -16.92 4.99 15.88
C ASP A 31 -17.82 4.66 17.10
N ALA A 32 -18.29 5.70 17.80
CA ALA A 32 -19.13 5.54 18.98
C ALA A 32 -20.51 4.90 18.68
N ASN A 33 -20.94 4.95 17.41
CA ASN A 33 -22.21 4.44 16.95
C ASN A 33 -22.08 3.05 16.30
N GLY A 34 -20.87 2.48 16.27
CA GLY A 34 -20.58 1.17 15.68
C GLY A 34 -20.29 1.22 14.18
N PHE A 35 -20.18 2.38 13.55
CA PHE A 35 -19.84 2.50 12.14
C PHE A 35 -18.32 2.43 11.92
N PRO A 36 -17.85 1.78 10.84
CA PRO A 36 -16.46 1.84 10.44
C PRO A 36 -16.11 3.23 9.90
N GLN A 37 -15.17 3.91 10.55
CA GLN A 37 -14.58 5.16 10.08
C GLN A 37 -13.27 4.83 9.35
N ILE A 38 -13.16 5.23 8.08
CA ILE A 38 -11.98 4.99 7.23
C ILE A 38 -11.30 6.32 6.95
N ILE A 39 -10.02 6.43 7.30
CA ILE A 39 -9.24 7.66 7.16
C ILE A 39 -7.95 7.38 6.39
N PRO A 40 -7.66 8.12 5.30
CA PRO A 40 -6.35 8.06 4.64
C PRO A 40 -5.29 8.74 5.51
N MET A 41 -4.11 8.12 5.62
CA MET A 41 -3.01 8.57 6.45
C MET A 41 -1.67 8.36 5.75
N ASN A 42 -0.75 9.30 5.93
CA ASN A 42 0.66 9.02 5.73
C ASN A 42 1.13 8.01 6.78
N PHE A 43 1.96 7.08 6.38
CA PHE A 43 2.42 6.01 7.27
C PHE A 43 3.86 5.59 6.96
N VAL A 44 4.48 4.95 7.92
CA VAL A 44 5.75 4.24 7.72
C VAL A 44 5.65 2.84 8.34
N PHE A 45 6.29 1.87 7.70
CA PHE A 45 6.41 0.50 8.20
C PHE A 45 7.84 0.28 8.70
N ILE A 46 8.00 0.09 10.01
CA ILE A 46 9.29 -0.08 10.68
C ILE A 46 9.14 -1.21 11.69
N ASN A 47 10.08 -2.15 11.72
CA ASN A 47 10.11 -3.24 12.72
C ASN A 47 8.79 -4.01 12.82
N ASP A 48 8.19 -4.33 11.66
CA ASP A 48 6.95 -5.08 11.54
C ASP A 48 5.68 -4.37 12.08
N VAL A 49 5.73 -3.07 12.33
CA VAL A 49 4.58 -2.26 12.74
C VAL A 49 4.37 -1.06 11.82
N ILE A 50 3.13 -0.56 11.77
CA ILE A 50 2.78 0.67 11.08
C ILE A 50 2.79 1.83 12.07
N TYR A 51 3.45 2.91 11.72
CA TYR A 51 3.36 4.18 12.43
C TYR A 51 2.71 5.26 11.56
N MET A 52 1.89 6.07 12.20
CA MET A 52 1.23 7.25 11.64
C MET A 52 1.27 8.37 12.68
N HIS A 53 1.07 9.61 12.23
CA HIS A 53 0.91 10.72 13.17
C HIS A 53 -0.38 11.50 12.91
N SER A 54 -0.86 12.19 13.93
CA SER A 54 -2.00 13.11 13.82
C SER A 54 -1.92 14.19 14.89
N HIS A 55 -2.86 15.16 14.82
CA HIS A 55 -3.11 16.04 15.94
C HIS A 55 -3.49 15.24 17.20
N ILE A 56 -3.15 15.77 18.39
CA ILE A 56 -3.42 15.13 19.70
C ILE A 56 -4.90 14.97 20.05
N ARG A 57 -5.80 15.57 19.28
CA ARG A 57 -7.26 15.49 19.45
C ARG A 57 -7.92 15.08 18.13
N GLY A 58 -9.02 14.36 18.24
CA GLY A 58 -9.83 13.97 17.09
C GLY A 58 -10.53 12.64 17.29
N GLU A 59 -11.65 12.47 16.59
CA GLU A 59 -12.52 11.31 16.67
C GLU A 59 -11.77 9.98 16.48
N LYS A 60 -10.83 9.94 15.56
CA LYS A 60 -9.98 8.76 15.34
C LYS A 60 -9.28 8.29 16.62
N LEU A 61 -8.71 9.20 17.41
CA LEU A 61 -8.04 8.85 18.65
C LEU A 61 -9.03 8.36 19.72
N GLU A 62 -10.20 8.97 19.79
CA GLU A 62 -11.27 8.50 20.70
C GLU A 62 -11.80 7.12 20.29
N ASN A 63 -11.91 6.86 19.00
CA ASN A 63 -12.29 5.55 18.48
C ASN A 63 -11.26 4.48 18.88
N ILE A 64 -9.96 4.77 18.71
CA ILE A 64 -8.86 3.88 19.08
C ILE A 64 -8.83 3.62 20.59
N LYS A 65 -9.02 4.65 21.42
CA LYS A 65 -9.09 4.48 22.89
C LYS A 65 -10.25 3.59 23.33
N ARG A 66 -11.39 3.66 22.64
CA ARG A 66 -12.58 2.85 22.92
C ARG A 66 -12.46 1.43 22.41
N ASN A 67 -11.87 1.25 21.23
CA ASN A 67 -11.67 -0.04 20.59
C ASN A 67 -10.37 -0.02 19.81
N ASP A 68 -9.38 -0.72 20.31
CA ASP A 68 -8.03 -0.78 19.77
C ASP A 68 -7.89 -1.70 18.55
N LYS A 69 -8.94 -2.46 18.21
CA LYS A 69 -8.94 -3.34 17.02
C LYS A 69 -9.20 -2.54 15.76
N VAL A 70 -8.22 -2.53 14.86
CA VAL A 70 -8.29 -1.75 13.61
C VAL A 70 -8.01 -2.62 12.40
N GLY A 71 -8.50 -2.15 11.24
CA GLY A 71 -8.03 -2.54 9.94
C GLY A 71 -7.06 -1.49 9.38
N PHE A 72 -6.09 -1.94 8.60
CA PHE A 72 -5.24 -1.06 7.81
C PHE A 72 -5.07 -1.62 6.41
N GLU A 73 -5.14 -0.77 5.42
CA GLU A 73 -5.07 -1.17 4.02
C GLU A 73 -4.21 -0.20 3.23
N VAL A 74 -3.46 -0.76 2.27
CA VAL A 74 -2.67 -0.03 1.28
C VAL A 74 -2.91 -0.67 -0.06
N ASP A 75 -3.26 0.10 -1.09
CA ASP A 75 -3.48 -0.40 -2.44
C ASP A 75 -2.83 0.48 -3.51
N ARG A 76 -2.59 -0.13 -4.66
CA ARG A 76 -2.21 0.54 -5.89
C ARG A 76 -3.01 -0.04 -7.06
N ASN A 77 -3.81 0.80 -7.69
CA ASN A 77 -4.32 0.50 -9.02
C ASN A 77 -3.18 0.62 -10.02
N LEU A 78 -2.97 -0.45 -10.82
CA LEU A 78 -1.95 -0.48 -11.85
C LEU A 78 -2.54 -0.10 -13.21
N GLU A 79 -3.48 -0.91 -13.72
CA GLU A 79 -4.06 -0.67 -15.04
C GLU A 79 -5.50 -1.21 -15.10
N PHE A 80 -6.41 -0.43 -15.66
CA PHE A 80 -7.72 -0.91 -16.04
C PHE A 80 -7.63 -1.56 -17.44
N LEU A 81 -8.11 -2.79 -17.53
CA LEU A 81 -8.13 -3.60 -18.73
C LEU A 81 -9.53 -3.53 -19.36
N PRO A 82 -9.71 -2.76 -20.44
CA PRO A 82 -10.98 -2.73 -21.16
C PRO A 82 -11.33 -4.11 -21.70
N SER A 83 -12.63 -4.43 -21.76
CA SER A 83 -13.10 -5.72 -22.27
C SER A 83 -12.62 -6.03 -23.68
N TYR A 84 -12.47 -5.01 -24.53
CA TYR A 84 -12.00 -5.18 -25.91
C TYR A 84 -10.52 -5.64 -26.02
N PHE A 85 -9.77 -5.72 -24.92
CA PHE A 85 -8.48 -6.42 -24.91
C PHE A 85 -8.64 -7.93 -25.05
N PHE A 86 -9.84 -8.44 -24.73
CA PHE A 86 -10.18 -9.87 -24.73
C PHE A 86 -11.28 -10.17 -25.76
N ASP A 87 -12.42 -9.49 -25.65
CA ASP A 87 -13.53 -9.56 -26.59
C ASP A 87 -14.26 -8.21 -26.65
N PRO A 88 -14.42 -7.60 -27.86
CA PRO A 88 -15.05 -6.29 -28.00
C PRO A 88 -16.55 -6.29 -27.70
N THR A 89 -17.20 -7.43 -27.64
CA THR A 89 -18.64 -7.56 -27.44
C THR A 89 -19.04 -7.97 -26.02
N ASP A 90 -18.09 -8.48 -25.21
CA ASP A 90 -18.35 -8.96 -23.87
C ASP A 90 -17.77 -8.01 -22.79
N ALA A 91 -18.62 -7.14 -22.26
CA ALA A 91 -18.24 -6.20 -21.22
C ALA A 91 -17.83 -6.89 -19.89
N SER A 92 -18.24 -8.15 -19.67
CA SER A 92 -17.90 -8.88 -18.43
C SER A 92 -16.41 -9.23 -18.31
N LEU A 93 -15.67 -9.13 -19.40
CA LEU A 93 -14.23 -9.38 -19.45
C LEU A 93 -13.36 -8.17 -19.02
N ALA A 94 -13.98 -7.00 -18.80
CA ALA A 94 -13.25 -5.86 -18.25
C ALA A 94 -12.67 -6.21 -16.87
N ASP A 95 -11.43 -5.79 -16.63
CA ASP A 95 -10.71 -6.16 -15.41
C ASP A 95 -9.76 -5.05 -14.93
N THR A 96 -9.15 -5.23 -13.76
CA THR A 96 -8.18 -4.30 -13.19
C THR A 96 -6.98 -5.05 -12.65
N LEU A 97 -5.79 -4.61 -13.04
CA LEU A 97 -4.53 -5.02 -12.41
C LEU A 97 -4.28 -4.15 -11.18
N TYR A 98 -3.88 -4.76 -10.07
CA TYR A 98 -3.67 -4.06 -8.81
C TYR A 98 -2.78 -4.84 -7.84
N ILE A 99 -2.27 -4.13 -6.84
CA ILE A 99 -1.60 -4.69 -5.67
C ILE A 99 -2.29 -4.13 -4.44
N SER A 100 -2.48 -4.94 -3.41
CA SER A 100 -3.02 -4.48 -2.12
C SER A 100 -2.44 -5.28 -0.95
N VAL A 101 -2.29 -4.60 0.19
CA VAL A 101 -1.93 -5.22 1.47
C VAL A 101 -2.99 -4.84 2.49
N VAL A 102 -3.58 -5.85 3.14
CA VAL A 102 -4.61 -5.67 4.17
C VAL A 102 -4.10 -6.25 5.48
N MET A 103 -4.22 -5.47 6.53
CA MET A 103 -3.83 -5.83 7.90
C MET A 103 -5.02 -5.76 8.85
N LYS A 104 -4.99 -6.60 9.87
CA LYS A 104 -5.80 -6.48 11.07
C LYS A 104 -4.83 -6.46 12.24
N GLY A 105 -5.02 -5.55 13.18
CA GLY A 105 -4.07 -5.43 14.28
C GLY A 105 -4.63 -4.65 15.46
N ILE A 106 -3.78 -4.51 16.45
CA ILE A 106 -4.02 -3.71 17.65
C ILE A 106 -3.38 -2.34 17.46
N CYS A 107 -4.15 -1.32 17.73
CA CYS A 107 -3.74 0.07 17.58
C CYS A 107 -3.48 0.68 18.97
N THR A 108 -2.34 1.34 19.13
CA THR A 108 -1.98 2.06 20.36
C THR A 108 -1.57 3.50 20.05
N ILE A 109 -1.84 4.40 20.99
CA ILE A 109 -1.33 5.77 20.95
C ILE A 109 -0.04 5.76 21.79
N ILE A 110 1.06 6.19 21.19
CA ILE A 110 2.39 6.10 21.78
C ILE A 110 2.62 7.31 22.69
N GLU A 111 3.03 7.05 23.93
CA GLU A 111 3.41 8.07 24.91
C GLU A 111 4.94 8.19 25.03
N ASP A 112 5.67 7.09 24.80
CA ASP A 112 7.12 7.04 24.88
C ASP A 112 7.78 7.95 23.84
N LYS A 113 8.63 8.87 24.29
CA LYS A 113 9.26 9.90 23.45
C LYS A 113 10.29 9.33 22.48
N GLU A 114 11.00 8.28 22.86
CA GLU A 114 11.97 7.60 21.99
C GLU A 114 11.23 6.93 20.81
N GLU A 115 10.14 6.22 21.11
CA GLU A 115 9.33 5.58 20.08
C GLU A 115 8.61 6.61 19.19
N LYS A 116 8.11 7.73 19.76
CA LYS A 116 7.58 8.85 18.96
C LYS A 116 8.63 9.39 17.99
N THR A 117 9.83 9.61 18.49
CA THR A 117 10.96 10.14 17.71
C THR A 117 11.33 9.18 16.56
N LEU A 118 11.43 7.87 16.86
CA LEU A 118 11.65 6.84 15.85
C LEU A 118 10.61 6.90 14.73
N ALA A 119 9.33 6.96 15.09
CA ALA A 119 8.22 6.97 14.15
C ALA A 119 8.22 8.23 13.27
N LEU A 120 8.38 9.40 13.87
CA LEU A 120 8.36 10.69 13.17
C LEU A 120 9.57 10.85 12.24
N ASN A 121 10.77 10.47 12.68
CA ASN A 121 11.95 10.45 11.83
C ASN A 121 11.82 9.45 10.68
N GLY A 122 11.18 8.29 10.92
CA GLY A 122 10.85 7.33 9.89
C GLY A 122 9.89 7.89 8.83
N LEU A 123 8.87 8.65 9.26
CA LEU A 123 7.98 9.37 8.34
C LEU A 123 8.76 10.43 7.55
N MET A 124 9.60 11.24 8.20
CA MET A 124 10.43 12.23 7.49
C MET A 124 11.32 11.57 6.44
N LYS A 125 12.02 10.51 6.79
CA LYS A 125 12.88 9.77 5.84
C LYS A 125 12.11 9.23 4.64
N LYS A 126 10.85 8.81 4.83
CA LYS A 126 10.00 8.29 3.75
C LYS A 126 9.46 9.39 2.84
N TYR A 127 8.99 10.51 3.41
CA TYR A 127 8.27 11.55 2.66
C TYR A 127 9.13 12.73 2.24
N GLN A 128 10.32 12.88 2.83
CA GLN A 128 11.32 13.89 2.47
C GLN A 128 12.72 13.26 2.42
N PRO A 129 12.92 12.27 1.49
CA PRO A 129 14.18 11.52 1.41
C PRO A 129 15.39 12.37 1.02
N GLU A 130 15.17 13.55 0.41
CA GLU A 130 16.21 14.52 0.07
C GLU A 130 16.84 15.19 1.30
N GLY A 131 16.27 14.99 2.51
CA GLY A 131 16.78 15.60 3.73
C GLY A 131 16.44 17.11 3.83
N GLY A 132 17.39 17.92 4.31
CA GLY A 132 17.21 19.37 4.50
C GLY A 132 16.51 19.72 5.83
N TYR A 133 16.50 18.79 6.77
CA TYR A 133 15.96 18.96 8.12
C TYR A 133 16.90 18.32 9.14
N GLU A 134 16.84 18.80 10.36
CA GLU A 134 17.47 18.11 11.50
C GLU A 134 16.51 17.04 12.05
N PRO A 135 16.98 15.80 12.27
CA PRO A 135 16.16 14.77 12.88
C PRO A 135 15.60 15.20 14.23
N MET A 136 14.37 14.81 14.51
CA MET A 136 13.77 15.00 15.83
C MET A 136 14.53 14.20 16.88
N ASN A 137 14.57 14.72 18.11
CA ASN A 137 15.12 14.04 19.27
C ASN A 137 14.10 14.04 20.43
N PRO A 138 14.23 13.15 21.42
CA PRO A 138 13.24 12.97 22.49
C PRO A 138 13.02 14.19 23.39
N GLU A 139 13.95 15.14 23.40
CA GLU A 139 13.87 16.34 24.23
C GLU A 139 13.01 17.45 23.62
N MET A 140 12.65 17.32 22.34
CA MET A 140 11.86 18.33 21.63
C MET A 140 10.44 18.44 22.19
N GLU A 141 10.00 19.64 22.55
CA GLU A 141 8.66 19.91 23.07
C GLU A 141 7.56 19.62 22.05
N VAL A 142 7.82 19.75 20.76
CA VAL A 142 6.87 19.46 19.69
C VAL A 142 6.31 18.05 19.73
N LEU A 143 7.02 17.10 20.37
CA LEU A 143 6.53 15.74 20.60
C LEU A 143 5.27 15.68 21.48
N ASN A 144 5.01 16.72 22.29
CA ASN A 144 3.81 16.81 23.11
C ASN A 144 2.59 17.30 22.32
N GLU A 145 2.81 17.89 21.14
CA GLU A 145 1.75 18.45 20.28
C GLU A 145 1.28 17.48 19.19
N VAL A 146 1.95 16.32 19.08
CA VAL A 146 1.65 15.32 18.06
C VAL A 146 1.30 13.97 18.70
N ALA A 147 0.22 13.36 18.22
CA ALA A 147 -0.11 11.97 18.54
C ALA A 147 0.57 11.04 17.53
N VAL A 148 1.30 10.06 18.01
CA VAL A 148 1.83 8.96 17.21
C VAL A 148 0.98 7.73 17.45
N ILE A 149 0.51 7.13 16.36
CA ILE A 149 -0.36 5.96 16.32
C ILE A 149 0.46 4.79 15.79
N LYS A 150 0.44 3.69 16.53
CA LYS A 150 1.10 2.43 16.17
C LYS A 150 0.08 1.35 15.92
N ILE A 151 0.18 0.63 14.82
CA ILE A 151 -0.58 -0.61 14.59
C ILE A 151 0.40 -1.78 14.62
N THR A 152 0.18 -2.70 15.55
CA THR A 152 0.85 -4.01 15.58
C THR A 152 -0.02 -5.02 14.84
N PRO A 153 0.38 -5.48 13.65
CA PRO A 153 -0.44 -6.41 12.87
C PRO A 153 -0.53 -7.79 13.52
N ASN A 154 -1.75 -8.28 13.75
CA ASN A 154 -2.01 -9.70 14.04
C ASN A 154 -2.01 -10.53 12.75
N THR A 155 -2.47 -9.92 11.65
CA THR A 155 -2.45 -10.52 10.32
C THR A 155 -2.06 -9.48 9.29
N MET A 156 -1.20 -9.86 8.35
CA MET A 156 -0.83 -9.06 7.20
C MET A 156 -0.89 -9.95 5.95
N ARG A 157 -1.70 -9.58 4.98
CA ARG A 157 -1.89 -10.35 3.75
C ARG A 157 -1.81 -9.45 2.54
N GLY A 158 -0.95 -9.82 1.61
CA GLY A 158 -0.80 -9.15 0.33
C GLY A 158 -1.52 -9.89 -0.78
N LYS A 159 -2.04 -9.15 -1.73
CA LYS A 159 -2.62 -9.65 -2.98
C LYS A 159 -2.08 -8.86 -4.15
N TYR A 160 -1.68 -9.56 -5.19
CA TYR A 160 -1.29 -8.95 -6.45
C TYR A 160 -2.04 -9.60 -7.61
N LYS A 161 -2.39 -8.80 -8.59
CA LYS A 161 -3.00 -9.22 -9.85
C LYS A 161 -2.32 -8.46 -10.96
N ILE A 162 -1.37 -9.10 -11.61
CA ILE A 162 -0.47 -8.52 -12.63
C ILE A 162 -0.35 -9.40 -13.86
N GLY A 163 -1.35 -10.28 -14.09
CA GLY A 163 -1.30 -11.24 -15.19
C GLY A 163 -0.37 -12.44 -14.93
N GLN A 164 0.08 -12.66 -13.69
CA GLN A 164 1.02 -13.74 -13.32
C GLN A 164 0.48 -15.16 -13.53
N THR A 165 -0.84 -15.31 -13.72
CA THR A 165 -1.47 -16.60 -13.98
C THR A 165 -1.74 -16.87 -15.45
N LEU A 166 -1.45 -15.91 -16.32
CA LEU A 166 -1.60 -16.03 -17.76
C LEU A 166 -0.48 -16.88 -18.35
N LYS A 167 -0.77 -17.59 -19.43
CA LYS A 167 0.26 -18.21 -20.25
C LYS A 167 1.16 -17.15 -20.87
N HIS A 168 2.36 -17.52 -21.26
CA HIS A 168 3.34 -16.60 -21.82
C HIS A 168 2.77 -15.76 -23.00
N GLU A 169 2.10 -16.42 -23.94
CA GLU A 169 1.52 -15.76 -25.12
C GLU A 169 0.40 -14.77 -24.72
N GLU A 170 -0.49 -15.18 -23.82
CA GLU A 170 -1.59 -14.35 -23.30
C GLU A 170 -1.05 -13.13 -22.54
N LYS A 171 0.00 -13.32 -21.73
CA LYS A 171 0.67 -12.26 -20.99
C LYS A 171 1.34 -11.25 -21.92
N LEU A 172 2.00 -11.74 -22.99
CA LEU A 172 2.64 -10.89 -24.01
C LEU A 172 1.59 -10.09 -24.78
N GLU A 173 0.47 -10.71 -25.17
CA GLU A 173 -0.61 -10.02 -25.87
C GLU A 173 -1.27 -8.94 -24.99
N LEU A 174 -1.54 -9.26 -23.72
CA LEU A 174 -2.03 -8.28 -22.77
C LEU A 174 -1.06 -7.10 -22.61
N ALA A 175 0.24 -7.37 -22.50
CA ALA A 175 1.26 -6.34 -22.39
C ALA A 175 1.33 -5.44 -23.63
N LYS A 176 1.21 -6.00 -24.84
CA LYS A 176 1.11 -5.22 -26.10
C LYS A 176 -0.11 -4.30 -26.11
N ASN A 177 -1.25 -4.79 -25.63
CA ASN A 177 -2.48 -4.00 -25.56
C ASN A 177 -2.35 -2.84 -24.56
N ILE A 178 -1.73 -3.08 -23.38
CA ILE A 178 -1.42 -2.04 -22.40
C ILE A 178 -0.46 -1.00 -23.00
N PHE A 179 0.62 -1.45 -23.64
CA PHE A 179 1.60 -0.57 -24.27
C PHE A 179 0.96 0.31 -25.36
N LYS A 180 0.16 -0.28 -26.25
CA LYS A 180 -0.55 0.42 -27.33
C LYS A 180 -1.56 1.44 -26.80
N ARG A 181 -2.26 1.13 -25.70
CA ARG A 181 -3.20 2.04 -25.06
C ARG A 181 -2.51 3.25 -24.45
N ASN A 182 -1.28 3.10 -23.99
CA ASN A 182 -0.41 4.15 -23.47
C ASN A 182 -1.09 5.04 -22.40
N SER A 183 -1.76 4.41 -21.44
CA SER A 183 -2.31 5.12 -20.28
C SER A 183 -1.17 5.71 -19.40
N LYS A 184 -1.51 6.60 -18.48
CA LYS A 184 -0.52 7.19 -17.56
C LYS A 184 0.20 6.14 -16.71
N THR A 185 -0.42 4.99 -16.48
CA THR A 185 0.11 3.89 -15.67
C THR A 185 0.80 2.79 -16.47
N ALA A 186 0.64 2.79 -17.81
CA ALA A 186 1.06 1.70 -18.68
C ALA A 186 2.52 1.30 -18.51
N ARG A 187 3.47 2.24 -18.56
CA ARG A 187 4.91 1.95 -18.41
C ARG A 187 5.21 1.29 -17.07
N ASN A 188 4.79 1.91 -15.97
CA ASN A 188 5.00 1.36 -14.64
C ASN A 188 4.33 0.00 -14.45
N THR A 189 3.14 -0.20 -14.99
CA THR A 189 2.43 -1.49 -14.95
C THR A 189 3.23 -2.58 -15.68
N LEU A 190 3.73 -2.29 -16.88
CA LEU A 190 4.52 -3.22 -17.67
C LEU A 190 5.82 -3.61 -16.96
N GLU A 191 6.52 -2.64 -16.34
CA GLU A 191 7.72 -2.90 -15.55
C GLU A 191 7.42 -3.81 -14.35
N ILE A 192 6.31 -3.58 -13.64
CA ILE A 192 5.83 -4.46 -12.55
C ILE A 192 5.47 -5.85 -13.06
N MET A 193 4.94 -5.98 -14.27
CA MET A 193 4.66 -7.26 -14.93
C MET A 193 5.93 -7.99 -15.39
N GLY A 194 7.11 -7.36 -15.33
CA GLY A 194 8.40 -7.94 -15.71
C GLY A 194 8.86 -7.61 -17.12
N PHE A 195 8.28 -6.59 -17.76
CA PHE A 195 8.69 -6.13 -19.08
C PHE A 195 9.63 -4.93 -18.99
N SER A 196 10.64 -4.88 -19.85
CA SER A 196 11.32 -3.63 -20.21
C SER A 196 10.52 -2.88 -21.24
N VAL A 197 10.49 -1.55 -21.13
CA VAL A 197 9.71 -0.66 -22.01
C VAL A 197 10.65 0.38 -22.62
N SER A 198 10.73 0.36 -23.96
CA SER A 198 11.45 1.36 -24.77
C SER A 198 10.50 2.05 -25.73
N ASP A 199 10.99 3.06 -26.46
CA ASP A 199 10.20 3.74 -27.50
C ASP A 199 9.87 2.81 -28.66
N ASP A 200 10.69 1.78 -28.90
CA ASP A 200 10.52 0.80 -29.97
C ASP A 200 9.60 -0.38 -29.60
N GLY A 201 9.23 -0.52 -28.32
CA GLY A 201 8.36 -1.60 -27.86
C GLY A 201 8.63 -2.13 -26.46
N ILE A 202 8.14 -3.34 -26.22
CA ILE A 202 8.26 -4.06 -24.96
C ILE A 202 8.96 -5.39 -25.12
N ARG A 203 9.70 -5.80 -24.10
CA ARG A 203 10.34 -7.10 -24.03
C ARG A 203 10.14 -7.71 -22.66
N LEU A 204 9.71 -8.97 -22.57
CA LEU A 204 9.66 -9.71 -21.32
C LEU A 204 11.07 -10.03 -20.85
N GLU A 205 11.45 -9.54 -19.69
CA GLU A 205 12.77 -9.77 -19.07
C GLU A 205 12.75 -10.96 -18.11
N LYS A 206 11.68 -11.08 -17.33
CA LYS A 206 11.51 -12.16 -16.34
C LYS A 206 10.05 -12.36 -15.96
N ASP A 207 9.72 -13.58 -15.57
CA ASP A 207 8.48 -13.82 -14.85
C ASP A 207 8.62 -13.31 -13.39
N VAL A 208 7.61 -12.57 -12.95
CA VAL A 208 7.62 -11.93 -11.64
C VAL A 208 6.80 -12.76 -10.66
N GLU A 209 7.46 -13.17 -9.58
CA GLU A 209 6.83 -13.79 -8.42
C GLU A 209 6.93 -12.83 -7.22
N TRP A 210 5.83 -12.68 -6.51
CA TRP A 210 5.72 -11.78 -5.35
C TRP A 210 5.42 -12.55 -4.07
#